data_8cc9388ef13e957a783c874932815d6e
#
_entry.id   8cc9388ef13e957a783c874932815d6e
#
_cell.length_a   1.000
_cell.length_b   1.000
_cell.length_c   1.000
_cell.angle_alpha   90.00
_cell.angle_beta   90.00
_cell.angle_gamma   90.00
#
_symmetry.space_group_name_H-M   'P 1'
#
loop_
_entity.id
_entity.type
_entity.pdbx_description
1 polymer ?
#
loop_
_entity_poly.entity_id
_entity_poly.type
_entity_poly.pdbx_seq_one_letter_code
_entity_poly.pdbx_strand_id
1 'polypeptide(L)'
;MGTTGTPNANGDTTDSADRLIRELDEHKTNTLPLWAQMAKLNPPEPNPRCAPSIWRYDEVKPYLLRAGQLISEKKAERRVLMLINPARAEAPYTTDTVYAGLQLVMPNETAPAHRHVAFAMRFIVEGHGGFTAVHGKRVRMQRGDVILTPTWNWHDHGKDGSGPMIWLDGLDLPLYRHFPVHFVEHFREPRYPAEDVDSNESPIVFPWARMKASLDRREGRWCRERYLRADRKEGKFS
;
A
#
# COMPACT_ATOMS: atom_id res chain seq x y z
N MET A 1 -8.56 58.77 -47.97
CA MET A 1 -8.04 57.43 -47.99
C MET A 1 -8.38 56.82 -46.60
N GLY A 2 -9.45 56.05 -46.56
CA GLY A 2 -9.94 55.44 -45.34
C GLY A 2 -9.28 54.04 -45.19
N THR A 3 -8.67 53.80 -44.05
CA THR A 3 -8.17 52.47 -43.65
C THR A 3 -9.33 51.76 -42.90
N THR A 4 -9.89 50.77 -43.58
CA THR A 4 -10.85 49.84 -42.97
C THR A 4 -10.05 48.84 -42.10
N GLY A 5 -10.17 49.00 -40.77
CA GLY A 5 -9.67 48.02 -39.82
C GLY A 5 -10.54 46.75 -39.88
N THR A 6 -9.95 45.58 -40.14
CA THR A 6 -10.59 44.28 -40.03
C THR A 6 -10.91 43.99 -38.57
N PRO A 7 -12.11 43.52 -38.20
CA PRO A 7 -12.44 43.15 -36.83
C PRO A 7 -11.63 41.89 -36.41
N ASN A 8 -11.15 41.95 -35.21
CA ASN A 8 -10.33 40.91 -34.55
C ASN A 8 -11.26 39.72 -34.24
N ALA A 9 -11.22 38.67 -35.07
CA ALA A 9 -12.12 37.51 -35.00
C ALA A 9 -11.81 36.55 -33.80
N ASN A 10 -10.77 36.82 -33.01
CA ASN A 10 -10.36 35.93 -31.94
C ASN A 10 -11.07 36.15 -30.57
N GLY A 11 -11.72 37.29 -30.39
CA GLY A 11 -12.46 37.59 -29.12
C GLY A 11 -13.82 36.91 -29.05
N ASP A 12 -14.50 36.77 -30.17
CA ASP A 12 -15.90 36.29 -30.25
C ASP A 12 -16.00 34.74 -30.11
N THR A 13 -14.98 34.00 -30.57
CA THR A 13 -14.99 32.55 -30.51
C THR A 13 -14.67 31.99 -29.11
N THR A 14 -13.86 32.69 -28.31
CA THR A 14 -13.52 32.30 -26.93
C THR A 14 -14.75 32.50 -26.02
N ASP A 15 -15.46 33.61 -26.14
CA ASP A 15 -16.67 33.90 -25.38
C ASP A 15 -17.79 32.89 -25.70
N SER A 16 -17.91 32.46 -26.95
CA SER A 16 -18.88 31.44 -27.38
C SER A 16 -18.56 30.05 -26.84
N ALA A 17 -17.27 29.65 -26.71
CA ALA A 17 -16.87 28.39 -26.14
C ALA A 17 -17.11 28.32 -24.62
N ASP A 18 -16.81 29.41 -23.92
CA ASP A 18 -17.08 29.51 -22.48
C ASP A 18 -18.58 29.53 -22.17
N ARG A 19 -19.36 30.11 -23.03
CA ARG A 19 -20.84 30.08 -22.96
C ARG A 19 -21.35 28.65 -23.11
N LEU A 20 -20.85 27.87 -24.07
CA LEU A 20 -21.24 26.48 -24.26
C LEU A 20 -20.92 25.65 -23.00
N ILE A 21 -19.77 25.86 -22.38
CA ILE A 21 -19.38 25.15 -21.13
C ILE A 21 -20.40 25.45 -20.02
N ARG A 22 -20.79 26.71 -19.84
CA ARG A 22 -21.82 27.10 -18.86
C ARG A 22 -23.17 26.44 -19.16
N GLU A 23 -23.59 26.45 -20.41
CA GLU A 23 -24.86 25.83 -20.84
C GLU A 23 -24.89 24.34 -20.58
N LEU A 24 -23.77 23.61 -20.80
CA LEU A 24 -23.61 22.16 -20.50
C LEU A 24 -23.81 21.89 -18.99
N ASP A 25 -23.29 22.76 -18.14
CA ASP A 25 -23.41 22.65 -16.68
C ASP A 25 -24.84 22.99 -16.20
N GLU A 26 -25.40 24.12 -16.67
CA GLU A 26 -26.73 24.55 -16.33
C GLU A 26 -27.82 23.53 -16.69
N HIS A 27 -27.68 22.88 -17.84
CA HIS A 27 -28.57 21.81 -18.28
C HIS A 27 -28.28 20.44 -17.70
N LYS A 28 -27.26 20.31 -16.81
CA LYS A 28 -26.88 19.07 -16.13
C LYS A 28 -26.67 17.89 -17.10
N THR A 29 -26.03 18.19 -18.22
CA THR A 29 -25.79 17.19 -19.30
C THR A 29 -24.83 16.08 -18.87
N ASN A 30 -24.07 16.24 -17.73
CA ASN A 30 -22.98 15.38 -17.29
C ASN A 30 -21.90 15.18 -18.37
N THR A 31 -21.70 16.20 -19.20
CA THR A 31 -20.66 16.23 -20.23
C THR A 31 -19.69 17.37 -19.98
N LEU A 32 -18.44 17.17 -20.36
CA LEU A 32 -17.39 18.17 -20.24
C LEU A 32 -16.57 18.22 -21.53
N PRO A 33 -16.35 19.40 -22.13
CA PRO A 33 -15.56 19.51 -23.36
C PRO A 33 -14.12 19.07 -23.15
N LEU A 34 -13.67 18.08 -23.94
CA LEU A 34 -12.30 17.56 -23.84
C LEU A 34 -11.25 18.65 -24.06
N TRP A 35 -11.51 19.57 -25.03
CA TRP A 35 -10.57 20.66 -25.33
C TRP A 35 -10.31 21.59 -24.13
N ALA A 36 -11.28 21.75 -23.24
CA ALA A 36 -11.11 22.53 -22.01
C ALA A 36 -10.32 21.78 -20.91
N GLN A 37 -10.07 20.47 -21.10
CA GLN A 37 -9.38 19.62 -20.15
C GLN A 37 -8.07 19.02 -20.70
N MET A 38 -7.70 19.28 -21.95
CA MET A 38 -6.58 18.63 -22.62
C MET A 38 -5.27 18.74 -21.83
N ALA A 39 -4.92 19.94 -21.38
CA ALA A 39 -3.67 20.15 -20.63
C ALA A 39 -3.64 19.40 -19.28
N LYS A 40 -4.80 19.20 -18.67
CA LYS A 40 -4.93 18.46 -17.40
C LYS A 40 -4.92 16.95 -17.62
N LEU A 41 -5.59 16.47 -18.65
CA LEU A 41 -5.71 15.02 -18.93
C LEU A 41 -4.49 14.45 -19.65
N ASN A 42 -3.83 15.27 -20.49
CA ASN A 42 -2.66 14.89 -21.27
C ASN A 42 -1.51 15.88 -21.03
N PRO A 43 -0.96 15.94 -19.81
CA PRO A 43 0.19 16.80 -19.55
C PRO A 43 1.41 16.32 -20.34
N PRO A 44 2.30 17.22 -20.80
CA PRO A 44 3.49 16.86 -21.56
C PRO A 44 4.53 16.09 -20.74
N GLU A 45 4.46 16.17 -19.41
CA GLU A 45 5.35 15.49 -18.47
C GLU A 45 4.55 14.79 -17.38
N PRO A 46 5.14 13.75 -16.73
CA PRO A 46 4.52 13.11 -15.57
C PRO A 46 4.16 14.12 -14.48
N ASN A 47 2.93 14.06 -14.01
CA ASN A 47 2.42 14.93 -12.95
C ASN A 47 2.14 14.12 -11.67
N PRO A 48 3.17 13.82 -10.84
CA PRO A 48 3.01 13.06 -9.62
C PRO A 48 2.17 13.83 -8.59
N ARG A 49 1.17 13.18 -8.04
CA ARG A 49 0.28 13.78 -7.04
C ARG A 49 0.80 13.65 -5.61
N CYS A 50 1.85 12.84 -5.41
CA CYS A 50 2.43 12.59 -4.10
C CYS A 50 3.64 13.49 -3.87
N ALA A 51 3.76 14.04 -2.66
CA ALA A 51 4.96 14.75 -2.22
C ALA A 51 5.98 13.76 -1.63
N PRO A 52 7.30 14.00 -1.79
CA PRO A 52 8.31 13.27 -1.03
C PRO A 52 8.05 13.42 0.47
N SER A 53 8.02 12.29 1.19
CA SER A 53 7.64 12.29 2.60
C SER A 53 8.45 11.26 3.38
N ILE A 54 8.70 11.54 4.65
CA ILE A 54 9.42 10.67 5.59
C ILE A 54 8.58 10.53 6.85
N TRP A 55 8.37 9.29 7.28
CA TRP A 55 7.77 8.97 8.57
C TRP A 55 8.84 8.37 9.47
N ARG A 56 9.19 9.09 10.53
CA ARG A 56 10.19 8.62 11.49
C ARG A 56 9.56 7.61 12.44
N TYR A 57 10.11 6.41 12.49
CA TYR A 57 9.57 5.32 13.30
C TYR A 57 9.54 5.64 14.80
N ASP A 58 10.58 6.28 15.31
CA ASP A 58 10.70 6.73 16.69
C ASP A 58 9.64 7.76 17.09
N GLU A 59 9.17 8.58 16.16
CA GLU A 59 8.07 9.52 16.36
C GLU A 59 6.69 8.85 16.30
N VAL A 60 6.51 7.83 15.46
CA VAL A 60 5.21 7.14 15.26
C VAL A 60 4.98 6.03 16.29
N LYS A 61 6.02 5.30 16.68
CA LYS A 61 5.94 4.15 17.59
C LYS A 61 5.21 4.42 18.90
N PRO A 62 5.42 5.54 19.64
CA PRO A 62 4.70 5.80 20.88
C PRO A 62 3.19 5.84 20.72
N TYR A 63 2.69 6.41 19.61
CA TYR A 63 1.26 6.45 19.31
C TYR A 63 0.70 5.07 18.97
N LEU A 64 1.47 4.26 18.26
CA LEU A 64 1.09 2.89 17.93
C LEU A 64 0.98 2.02 19.19
N LEU A 65 1.95 2.11 20.12
CA LEU A 65 1.90 1.43 21.41
C LEU A 65 0.74 1.90 22.29
N ARG A 66 0.46 3.20 22.29
CA ARG A 66 -0.70 3.76 23.01
C ARG A 66 -2.02 3.25 22.43
N ALA A 67 -2.12 3.11 21.12
CA ALA A 67 -3.28 2.47 20.48
C ALA A 67 -3.48 1.03 20.96
N GLY A 68 -2.38 0.28 21.19
CA GLY A 68 -2.41 -1.06 21.77
C GLY A 68 -3.04 -1.12 23.17
N GLN A 69 -2.91 -0.05 23.94
CA GLN A 69 -3.49 0.06 25.29
C GLN A 69 -4.97 0.52 25.25
N LEU A 70 -5.36 1.30 24.25
CA LEU A 70 -6.66 1.96 24.19
C LEU A 70 -7.72 1.20 23.38
N ILE A 71 -7.30 0.41 22.40
CA ILE A 71 -8.21 -0.22 21.44
C ILE A 71 -7.88 -1.71 21.38
N SER A 72 -8.87 -2.56 21.74
CA SER A 72 -8.72 -4.01 21.64
C SER A 72 -8.62 -4.46 20.17
N GLU A 73 -8.00 -5.62 19.94
CA GLU A 73 -7.91 -6.24 18.62
C GLU A 73 -9.29 -6.50 17.99
N LYS A 74 -10.28 -6.87 18.80
CA LYS A 74 -11.66 -7.10 18.35
C LYS A 74 -12.29 -5.84 17.77
N LYS A 75 -12.04 -4.67 18.40
CA LYS A 75 -12.59 -3.39 17.95
C LYS A 75 -11.83 -2.84 16.73
N ALA A 76 -10.52 -3.06 16.70
CA ALA A 76 -9.66 -2.55 15.64
C ALA A 76 -9.64 -3.45 14.40
N GLU A 77 -9.98 -4.76 14.54
CA GLU A 77 -9.72 -5.83 13.57
C GLU A 77 -8.25 -5.88 13.13
N ARG A 78 -7.73 -4.73 12.73
CA ARG A 78 -6.33 -4.47 12.40
C ARG A 78 -5.89 -3.16 13.05
N ARG A 79 -4.99 -3.26 14.04
CA ARG A 79 -4.43 -2.07 14.70
C ARG A 79 -3.26 -1.53 13.89
N VAL A 80 -3.57 -0.66 12.96
CA VAL A 80 -2.61 -0.09 11.99
C VAL A 80 -2.62 1.43 12.05
N LEU A 81 -1.45 2.05 12.08
CA LEU A 81 -1.28 3.46 11.74
C LEU A 81 -0.86 3.57 10.26
N MET A 82 -1.76 4.06 9.44
CA MET A 82 -1.53 4.26 8.00
C MET A 82 -0.56 5.41 7.77
N LEU A 83 0.41 5.23 6.89
CA LEU A 83 1.36 6.26 6.47
C LEU A 83 0.75 7.05 5.31
N ILE A 84 0.14 8.18 5.63
CA ILE A 84 -0.63 9.00 4.68
C ILE A 84 0.28 10.04 4.04
N ASN A 85 0.26 10.12 2.71
CA ASN A 85 0.98 11.17 2.01
C ASN A 85 0.29 12.54 2.23
N PRO A 86 1.02 13.58 2.68
CA PRO A 86 0.42 14.87 3.00
C PRO A 86 -0.18 15.59 1.79
N ALA A 87 0.26 15.27 0.57
CA ALA A 87 -0.32 15.80 -0.66
C ALA A 87 -1.59 15.04 -1.12
N ARG A 88 -1.97 13.96 -0.40
CA ARG A 88 -3.10 13.10 -0.73
C ARG A 88 -4.07 12.97 0.45
N ALA A 89 -4.45 14.11 1.04
CA ALA A 89 -5.32 14.15 2.21
C ALA A 89 -6.72 13.53 1.96
N GLU A 90 -7.16 13.49 0.72
CA GLU A 90 -8.43 12.89 0.28
C GLU A 90 -8.43 11.35 0.27
N ALA A 91 -7.26 10.73 0.31
CA ALA A 91 -7.10 9.29 0.25
C ALA A 91 -6.03 8.79 1.23
N PRO A 92 -6.33 7.79 2.07
CA PRO A 92 -5.41 7.31 3.09
C PRO A 92 -4.32 6.41 2.49
N TYR A 93 -3.54 6.93 1.53
CA TYR A 93 -2.50 6.20 0.82
C TYR A 93 -1.13 6.81 1.01
N THR A 94 -0.12 5.96 0.99
CA THR A 94 1.28 6.37 1.03
C THR A 94 1.71 6.96 -0.32
N THR A 95 1.25 6.35 -1.40
CA THR A 95 1.39 6.84 -2.77
C THR A 95 0.12 6.55 -3.58
N ASP A 96 0.07 6.95 -4.84
CA ASP A 96 -1.03 6.64 -5.75
C ASP A 96 -1.23 5.13 -5.97
N THR A 97 -0.18 4.32 -5.78
CA THR A 97 -0.18 2.88 -6.09
C THR A 97 0.13 1.99 -4.91
N VAL A 98 0.62 2.57 -3.80
CA VAL A 98 1.04 1.82 -2.60
C VAL A 98 0.33 2.35 -1.36
N TYR A 99 -0.25 1.44 -0.61
CA TYR A 99 -0.61 1.61 0.78
C TYR A 99 0.52 1.10 1.66
N ALA A 100 0.89 1.83 2.70
CA ALA A 100 1.76 1.34 3.75
C ALA A 100 1.24 1.74 5.13
N GLY A 101 1.47 0.88 6.14
CA GLY A 101 1.06 1.14 7.51
C GLY A 101 1.84 0.30 8.52
N LEU A 102 2.00 0.84 9.72
CA LEU A 102 2.61 0.13 10.83
C LEU A 102 1.54 -0.61 11.63
N GLN A 103 1.58 -1.94 11.60
CA GLN A 103 0.66 -2.79 12.35
C GLN A 103 1.27 -3.23 13.66
N LEU A 104 0.42 -3.28 14.70
CA LEU A 104 0.75 -3.72 16.05
C LEU A 104 -0.14 -4.89 16.46
N VAL A 105 0.48 -5.96 16.98
CA VAL A 105 -0.19 -7.05 17.67
C VAL A 105 0.43 -7.19 19.07
N MET A 106 -0.43 -7.15 20.10
CA MET A 106 -0.03 -7.31 21.50
C MET A 106 0.03 -8.80 21.88
N PRO A 107 0.65 -9.16 23.03
CA PRO A 107 0.70 -10.55 23.48
C PRO A 107 -0.67 -11.23 23.52
N ASN A 108 -0.75 -12.44 22.99
CA ASN A 108 -1.95 -13.29 22.95
C ASN A 108 -3.11 -12.72 22.09
N GLU A 109 -2.89 -11.66 21.34
CA GLU A 109 -3.86 -11.16 20.37
C GLU A 109 -3.84 -11.96 19.06
N THR A 110 -4.97 -11.96 18.39
CA THR A 110 -5.16 -12.53 17.06
C THR A 110 -5.75 -11.47 16.15
N ALA A 111 -5.06 -11.12 15.07
CA ALA A 111 -5.64 -10.39 13.96
C ALA A 111 -6.42 -11.39 13.09
N PRO A 112 -7.77 -11.29 13.00
CA PRO A 112 -8.63 -12.37 12.50
C PRO A 112 -8.36 -12.77 11.04
N ALA A 113 -8.67 -14.03 10.74
CA ALA A 113 -8.45 -14.60 9.41
C ALA A 113 -9.37 -13.97 8.36
N HIS A 114 -8.77 -13.55 7.25
CA HIS A 114 -9.45 -12.98 6.09
C HIS A 114 -8.64 -13.22 4.82
N ARG A 115 -9.22 -12.91 3.69
CA ARG A 115 -8.52 -12.81 2.40
C ARG A 115 -8.99 -11.59 1.63
N HIS A 116 -8.11 -11.05 0.81
CA HIS A 116 -8.40 -9.88 0.00
C HIS A 116 -7.66 -9.93 -1.35
N VAL A 117 -8.14 -9.13 -2.30
CA VAL A 117 -7.60 -9.10 -3.66
C VAL A 117 -6.20 -8.48 -3.69
N ALA A 118 -5.97 -7.42 -2.92
CA ALA A 118 -4.66 -6.79 -2.89
C ALA A 118 -3.56 -7.78 -2.44
N PHE A 119 -2.42 -7.73 -3.10
CA PHE A 119 -1.19 -8.37 -2.61
C PHE A 119 -0.67 -7.62 -1.38
N ALA A 120 -0.11 -8.34 -0.42
CA ALA A 120 0.52 -7.73 0.75
C ALA A 120 1.93 -8.25 0.99
N MET A 121 2.81 -7.37 1.45
CA MET A 121 4.11 -7.71 2.00
C MET A 121 4.24 -7.14 3.41
N ARG A 122 5.00 -7.81 4.25
CA ARG A 122 5.32 -7.38 5.62
C ARG A 122 6.81 -7.29 5.79
N PHE A 123 7.28 -6.16 6.25
CA PHE A 123 8.65 -5.97 6.72
C PHE A 123 8.63 -5.92 8.25
N ILE A 124 9.29 -6.89 8.90
CA ILE A 124 9.26 -7.04 10.35
C ILE A 124 10.21 -6.03 11.00
N VAL A 125 9.64 -5.08 11.73
CA VAL A 125 10.39 -3.97 12.32
C VAL A 125 10.88 -4.30 13.72
N GLU A 126 10.01 -4.86 14.58
CA GLU A 126 10.32 -5.04 15.99
C GLU A 126 9.48 -6.14 16.62
N GLY A 127 10.04 -6.78 17.66
CA GLY A 127 9.37 -7.80 18.46
C GLY A 127 9.85 -9.22 18.12
N HIS A 128 9.27 -10.17 18.85
CA HIS A 128 9.52 -11.61 18.71
C HIS A 128 8.28 -12.42 19.07
N GLY A 129 8.23 -13.68 18.65
CA GLY A 129 7.08 -14.57 18.92
C GLY A 129 5.85 -14.25 18.05
N GLY A 130 5.94 -13.31 17.12
CA GLY A 130 4.91 -13.09 16.12
C GLY A 130 4.92 -14.17 15.06
N PHE A 131 3.76 -14.40 14.46
CA PHE A 131 3.61 -15.30 13.32
C PHE A 131 2.52 -14.78 12.37
N THR A 132 2.61 -15.24 11.13
CA THR A 132 1.52 -15.14 10.15
C THR A 132 1.23 -16.50 9.59
N ALA A 133 -0.05 -16.85 9.48
CA ALA A 133 -0.50 -18.01 8.75
C ALA A 133 -1.01 -17.57 7.38
N VAL A 134 -0.48 -18.13 6.30
CA VAL A 134 -0.88 -17.82 4.93
C VAL A 134 -1.18 -19.13 4.22
N HIS A 135 -2.40 -19.25 3.73
CA HIS A 135 -2.87 -20.43 2.97
C HIS A 135 -2.56 -21.77 3.66
N GLY A 136 -2.83 -21.82 4.97
CA GLY A 136 -2.63 -23.02 5.77
C GLY A 136 -1.20 -23.29 6.24
N LYS A 137 -0.26 -22.38 6.00
CA LYS A 137 1.14 -22.47 6.45
C LYS A 137 1.45 -21.34 7.42
N ARG A 138 1.81 -21.68 8.66
CA ARG A 138 2.18 -20.71 9.69
C ARG A 138 3.69 -20.55 9.75
N VAL A 139 4.15 -19.32 9.52
CA VAL A 139 5.56 -18.94 9.56
C VAL A 139 5.82 -17.98 10.72
N ARG A 140 6.97 -18.12 11.36
CA ARG A 140 7.42 -17.24 12.45
C ARG A 140 8.04 -15.97 11.86
N MET A 141 7.80 -14.85 12.52
CA MET A 141 8.31 -13.53 12.17
C MET A 141 9.59 -13.24 12.95
N GLN A 142 10.65 -12.85 12.25
CA GLN A 142 11.89 -12.35 12.85
C GLN A 142 12.16 -10.94 12.35
N ARG A 143 12.77 -10.10 13.20
CA ARG A 143 13.12 -8.72 12.81
C ARG A 143 13.98 -8.70 11.55
N GLY A 144 13.57 -7.89 10.58
CA GLY A 144 14.22 -7.73 9.30
C GLY A 144 13.71 -8.67 8.20
N ASP A 145 12.88 -9.66 8.54
CA ASP A 145 12.27 -10.53 7.53
C ASP A 145 11.30 -9.74 6.66
N VAL A 146 11.20 -10.18 5.40
CA VAL A 146 10.11 -9.80 4.50
C VAL A 146 9.23 -11.03 4.27
N ILE A 147 7.93 -10.88 4.50
CA ILE A 147 6.95 -11.97 4.37
C ILE A 147 5.85 -11.53 3.41
N LEU A 148 5.49 -12.40 2.48
CA LEU A 148 4.48 -12.12 1.46
C LEU A 148 3.14 -12.77 1.80
N THR A 149 2.06 -12.08 1.45
CA THR A 149 0.72 -12.66 1.36
C THR A 149 0.24 -12.46 -0.08
N PRO A 150 0.26 -13.52 -0.91
CA PRO A 150 -0.25 -13.45 -2.26
C PRO A 150 -1.74 -13.12 -2.31
N THR A 151 -2.18 -12.53 -3.42
CA THR A 151 -3.58 -12.23 -3.70
C THR A 151 -4.50 -13.40 -3.37
N TRP A 152 -5.59 -13.10 -2.66
CA TRP A 152 -6.69 -13.99 -2.36
C TRP A 152 -6.34 -15.22 -1.50
N ASN A 153 -5.21 -15.19 -0.77
CA ASN A 153 -4.87 -16.23 0.18
C ASN A 153 -5.42 -15.91 1.57
N TRP A 154 -6.07 -16.91 2.21
CA TRP A 154 -6.45 -16.82 3.62
C TRP A 154 -5.22 -16.52 4.46
N HIS A 155 -5.33 -15.54 5.35
CA HIS A 155 -4.25 -15.22 6.27
C HIS A 155 -4.77 -14.62 7.58
N ASP A 156 -4.05 -14.92 8.64
CA ASP A 156 -4.20 -14.36 9.98
C ASP A 156 -2.84 -14.09 10.61
N HIS A 157 -2.86 -13.35 11.71
CA HIS A 157 -1.64 -13.05 12.46
C HIS A 157 -1.88 -13.25 13.94
N GLY A 158 -0.81 -13.60 14.65
CA GLY A 158 -0.86 -13.74 16.09
C GLY A 158 0.49 -13.48 16.73
N LYS A 159 0.46 -13.44 18.05
CA LYS A 159 1.62 -13.12 18.87
C LYS A 159 1.63 -14.00 20.13
N ASP A 160 2.68 -14.81 20.25
CA ASP A 160 2.95 -15.59 21.44
C ASP A 160 3.99 -14.88 22.34
N GLY A 161 3.97 -15.18 23.64
CA GLY A 161 4.95 -14.65 24.60
C GLY A 161 4.77 -13.16 24.90
N SER A 162 5.80 -12.54 25.49
CA SER A 162 5.76 -11.16 26.00
C SER A 162 6.11 -10.11 24.95
N GLY A 163 5.77 -8.85 25.22
CA GLY A 163 6.05 -7.69 24.37
C GLY A 163 5.25 -7.64 23.07
N PRO A 164 5.19 -6.49 22.42
CA PRO A 164 4.46 -6.30 21.17
C PRO A 164 5.23 -6.86 19.96
N MET A 165 4.51 -7.06 18.87
CA MET A 165 5.05 -7.31 17.54
C MET A 165 4.64 -6.20 16.60
N ILE A 166 5.60 -5.60 15.89
CA ILE A 166 5.36 -4.48 14.98
C ILE A 166 5.99 -4.79 13.62
N TRP A 167 5.23 -4.56 12.57
CA TRP A 167 5.70 -4.66 11.20
C TRP A 167 5.12 -3.57 10.32
N LEU A 168 5.77 -3.30 9.20
CA LEU A 168 5.27 -2.48 8.13
C LEU A 168 4.53 -3.35 7.13
N ASP A 169 3.24 -3.11 6.94
CA ASP A 169 2.49 -3.65 5.81
C ASP A 169 2.67 -2.74 4.59
N GLY A 170 2.87 -3.35 3.43
CA GLY A 170 2.84 -2.70 2.13
C GLY A 170 1.86 -3.44 1.22
N LEU A 171 0.91 -2.72 0.61
CA LEU A 171 -0.11 -3.31 -0.27
C LEU A 171 -0.22 -2.51 -1.57
N ASP A 172 -0.54 -3.19 -2.66
CA ASP A 172 -0.96 -2.59 -3.92
C ASP A 172 -2.47 -2.23 -3.93
N LEU A 173 -3.05 -2.11 -2.74
CA LEU A 173 -4.46 -1.79 -2.50
C LEU A 173 -4.99 -0.60 -3.33
N PRO A 174 -4.27 0.53 -3.48
CA PRO A 174 -4.78 1.66 -4.27
C PRO A 174 -5.07 1.32 -5.72
N LEU A 175 -4.31 0.41 -6.34
CA LEU A 175 -4.55 -0.05 -7.71
C LEU A 175 -5.88 -0.78 -7.83
N TYR A 176 -6.15 -1.73 -6.93
CA TYR A 176 -7.40 -2.50 -6.93
C TYR A 176 -8.62 -1.65 -6.58
N ARG A 177 -8.44 -0.60 -5.79
CA ARG A 177 -9.49 0.39 -5.54
C ARG A 177 -9.72 1.32 -6.71
N HIS A 178 -8.67 1.66 -7.45
CA HIS A 178 -8.79 2.43 -8.68
C HIS A 178 -9.60 1.68 -9.75
N PHE A 179 -9.37 0.38 -9.91
CA PHE A 179 -10.11 -0.50 -10.84
C PHE A 179 -11.41 -1.06 -10.24
N PRO A 180 -11.98 -0.56 -9.19
CA PRO A 180 -13.02 -0.96 -8.24
C PRO A 180 -13.25 -2.48 -8.13
N VAL A 181 -12.17 -3.25 -8.04
CA VAL A 181 -12.20 -4.73 -7.93
C VAL A 181 -11.69 -5.23 -6.58
N HIS A 182 -11.41 -4.33 -5.63
CA HIS A 182 -10.98 -4.72 -4.29
C HIS A 182 -12.16 -5.12 -3.42
N PHE A 183 -12.05 -6.28 -2.80
CA PHE A 183 -12.98 -6.76 -1.76
C PHE A 183 -12.27 -7.68 -0.78
N VAL A 184 -12.93 -7.93 0.35
CA VAL A 184 -12.43 -8.73 1.47
C VAL A 184 -13.47 -9.78 1.82
N GLU A 185 -13.00 -10.98 2.18
CA GLU A 185 -13.83 -12.02 2.77
C GLU A 185 -13.25 -12.38 4.14
N HIS A 186 -14.10 -12.45 5.16
CA HIS A 186 -13.73 -12.85 6.51
C HIS A 186 -13.96 -14.34 6.69
N PHE A 187 -13.02 -15.00 7.35
CA PHE A 187 -13.21 -16.39 7.72
C PHE A 187 -14.15 -16.48 8.93
N ARG A 188 -14.94 -17.52 9.02
CA ARG A 188 -15.93 -17.70 10.10
C ARG A 188 -15.32 -17.79 11.50
N GLU A 189 -14.10 -18.33 11.59
CA GLU A 189 -13.35 -18.47 12.82
C GLU A 189 -12.22 -17.43 12.88
N PRO A 190 -11.74 -17.08 14.09
CA PRO A 190 -10.64 -16.11 14.22
C PRO A 190 -9.37 -16.52 13.49
N ARG A 191 -9.15 -17.83 13.30
CA ARG A 191 -7.99 -18.37 12.60
C ARG A 191 -8.38 -19.30 11.47
N TYR A 192 -7.67 -19.23 10.37
CA TYR A 192 -7.71 -20.23 9.31
C TYR A 192 -6.85 -21.43 9.73
N PRO A 193 -7.30 -22.68 9.49
CA PRO A 193 -6.52 -23.87 9.81
C PRO A 193 -5.12 -23.81 9.18
N ALA A 194 -4.09 -23.99 9.99
CA ALA A 194 -2.71 -23.90 9.53
C ALA A 194 -1.78 -24.80 10.34
N GLU A 195 -0.76 -25.33 9.68
CA GLU A 195 0.35 -26.07 10.28
C GLU A 195 1.60 -25.18 10.39
N ASP A 196 2.43 -25.41 11.40
CA ASP A 196 3.72 -24.77 11.53
C ASP A 196 4.68 -25.32 10.46
N VAL A 197 5.38 -24.42 9.77
CA VAL A 197 6.39 -24.76 8.79
C VAL A 197 7.71 -24.04 9.09
N ASP A 198 8.81 -24.56 8.59
CA ASP A 198 10.10 -23.86 8.69
C ASP A 198 10.02 -22.55 7.88
N SER A 199 10.14 -21.44 8.59
CA SER A 199 10.07 -20.11 7.98
C SER A 199 11.21 -19.86 6.99
N ASN A 200 12.38 -20.48 7.19
CA ASN A 200 13.54 -20.30 6.31
C ASN A 200 13.38 -21.02 4.97
N GLU A 201 12.56 -22.06 4.93
CA GLU A 201 12.28 -22.85 3.72
C GLU A 201 10.97 -22.42 3.04
N SER A 202 10.22 -21.53 3.67
CA SER A 202 8.95 -21.06 3.11
C SER A 202 9.16 -20.15 1.90
N PRO A 203 8.48 -20.38 0.76
CA PRO A 203 8.63 -19.56 -0.45
C PRO A 203 8.07 -18.14 -0.31
N ILE A 204 7.32 -17.86 0.76
CA ILE A 204 6.77 -16.53 1.04
C ILE A 204 7.60 -15.74 2.04
N VAL A 205 8.66 -16.32 2.61
CA VAL A 205 9.55 -15.66 3.58
C VAL A 205 10.91 -15.39 2.95
N PHE A 206 11.39 -14.18 3.16
CA PHE A 206 12.77 -13.79 2.85
C PHE A 206 13.47 -13.46 4.16
N PRO A 207 14.21 -14.46 4.74
CA PRO A 207 14.82 -14.30 6.03
C PRO A 207 15.91 -13.22 6.03
N TRP A 208 15.88 -12.34 7.01
CA TRP A 208 16.91 -11.30 7.18
C TRP A 208 18.31 -11.87 7.29
N ALA A 209 18.48 -13.00 7.95
CA ALA A 209 19.80 -13.66 8.09
C ALA A 209 20.44 -13.93 6.72
N ARG A 210 19.65 -14.39 5.74
CA ARG A 210 20.12 -14.64 4.35
C ARG A 210 20.47 -13.32 3.65
N MET A 211 19.60 -12.32 3.76
CA MET A 211 19.82 -11.01 3.15
C MET A 211 21.01 -10.29 3.75
N LYS A 212 21.14 -10.31 5.08
CA LYS A 212 22.29 -9.75 5.80
C LYS A 212 23.59 -10.39 5.37
N ALA A 213 23.65 -11.71 5.34
CA ALA A 213 24.85 -12.43 4.91
C ALA A 213 25.25 -12.11 3.46
N SER A 214 24.27 -11.83 2.58
CA SER A 214 24.56 -11.36 1.23
C SER A 214 25.09 -9.93 1.19
N LEU A 215 24.49 -9.04 1.95
CA LEU A 215 24.91 -7.64 2.04
C LEU A 215 26.29 -7.48 2.67
N ASP A 216 26.59 -8.25 3.75
CA ASP A 216 27.87 -8.22 4.46
C ASP A 216 29.05 -8.67 3.59
N ARG A 217 28.82 -9.47 2.55
CA ARG A 217 29.85 -9.89 1.59
C ARG A 217 30.18 -8.82 0.54
N ARG A 218 29.41 -7.73 0.51
CA ARG A 218 29.58 -6.68 -0.50
C ARG A 218 30.40 -5.53 0.05
N GLU A 219 31.36 -5.09 -0.75
CA GLU A 219 32.14 -3.88 -0.49
C GLU A 219 31.43 -2.66 -1.10
N GLY A 220 31.55 -1.52 -0.42
CA GLY A 220 31.04 -0.25 -0.91
C GLY A 220 29.98 0.38 -0.03
N ARG A 221 29.77 1.67 -0.23
CA ARG A 221 28.81 2.48 0.55
C ARG A 221 27.34 2.16 0.24
N TRP A 222 27.08 1.71 -0.98
CA TRP A 222 25.75 1.38 -1.47
C TRP A 222 25.74 -0.03 -2.03
N CYS A 223 24.94 -0.91 -1.44
CA CYS A 223 24.75 -2.28 -1.89
C CYS A 223 23.28 -2.49 -2.30
N ARG A 224 23.10 -3.31 -3.34
CA ARG A 224 21.78 -3.75 -3.77
C ARG A 224 21.70 -5.27 -3.64
N GLU A 225 20.65 -5.73 -2.99
CA GLU A 225 20.30 -7.14 -2.97
C GLU A 225 18.87 -7.34 -3.50
N ARG A 226 18.62 -8.47 -4.15
CA ARG A 226 17.31 -8.81 -4.68
C ARG A 226 16.67 -9.88 -3.81
N TYR A 227 15.39 -9.68 -3.52
CA TYR A 227 14.55 -10.69 -2.89
C TYR A 227 14.07 -11.65 -3.99
N LEU A 228 14.75 -12.79 -4.12
CA LEU A 228 14.42 -13.82 -5.11
C LEU A 228 13.81 -15.02 -4.41
N ARG A 229 12.69 -15.49 -4.92
CA ARG A 229 12.05 -16.72 -4.44
C ARG A 229 12.92 -17.92 -4.81
N ALA A 230 13.12 -18.84 -3.85
CA ALA A 230 13.98 -20.02 -4.05
C ALA A 230 13.44 -20.97 -5.13
N ASP A 231 12.13 -20.98 -5.37
CA ASP A 231 11.46 -21.79 -6.38
C ASP A 231 11.52 -21.22 -7.80
N ARG A 232 12.04 -19.99 -7.97
CA ARG A 232 12.20 -19.36 -9.29
C ARG A 232 13.66 -19.37 -9.71
N LYS A 233 13.94 -20.04 -10.83
CA LYS A 233 15.26 -19.96 -11.48
C LYS A 233 15.41 -18.61 -12.15
N GLU A 234 16.59 -18.00 -12.06
CA GLU A 234 16.90 -16.76 -12.78
C GLU A 234 16.57 -16.89 -14.27
N GLY A 235 15.88 -15.90 -14.81
CA GLY A 235 15.59 -15.79 -16.23
C GLY A 235 14.31 -16.46 -16.75
N LYS A 236 13.50 -17.08 -15.89
CA LYS A 236 12.18 -17.61 -16.28
C LYS A 236 11.07 -16.71 -15.74
N PHE A 237 10.72 -15.68 -16.49
CA PHE A 237 9.42 -15.03 -16.40
C PHE A 237 8.43 -15.87 -17.22
N SER A 238 7.56 -16.57 -16.54
CA SER A 238 6.36 -17.14 -17.14
C SER A 238 5.17 -16.36 -16.62
#